data_b32029ba88c927cc631792d48099dc31
#
_entry.id   b32029ba88c927cc631792d48099dc31
#
_cell.length_a   1.000
_cell.length_b   1.000
_cell.length_c   1.000
_cell.angle_alpha   90.00
_cell.angle_beta   90.00
_cell.angle_gamma   90.00
#
_symmetry.space_group_name_H-M   'P 1'
#
loop_
_entity.id
_entity.type
_entity.pdbx_description
1 polymer ?
#
loop_
_entity_poly.entity_id
_entity_poly.type
_entity_poly.pdbx_seq_one_letter_code
_entity_poly.pdbx_strand_id
1 'polypeptide(L)'
;TPLEKLVQRKISRYFFEQRKRQLRKLEEGLGKTVTRELAVETMLLDLEEENILLKKVVWPLYLEIGQEAGKSLLVELGADPEIFTLVDTPAIAALEDKLIKVVGINETVREQLRDTLIEGMGQMETTAELMERVKQVYNFAQSRSLTIARTETGQAAGLARDAAMGQMQVVKHRWVTAGDEHVRVSHQELNGMVVERGQLFPNGCRFPCDPGGPAGEVINCRCVAAPL
;
A
#
# COMPACT_ATOMS: atom_id res chain seq x y z
N THR A 1 -14.47 -2.09 -3.29
CA THR A 1 -14.98 -0.79 -3.78
C THR A 1 -14.49 -0.51 -5.20
N PRO A 2 -15.11 0.42 -5.95
CA PRO A 2 -14.61 0.86 -7.26
C PRO A 2 -13.18 1.42 -7.19
N LEU A 3 -12.87 2.21 -6.17
CA LEU A 3 -11.54 2.78 -5.93
C LEU A 3 -10.50 1.69 -5.64
N GLU A 4 -10.81 0.69 -4.81
CA GLU A 4 -9.92 -0.45 -4.55
C GLU A 4 -9.56 -1.19 -5.85
N LYS A 5 -10.57 -1.44 -6.72
CA LYS A 5 -10.35 -2.04 -8.04
C LYS A 5 -9.48 -1.17 -8.96
N LEU A 6 -9.65 0.15 -8.89
CA LEU A 6 -8.82 1.09 -9.64
C LEU A 6 -7.36 1.02 -9.17
N VAL A 7 -7.14 1.09 -7.85
CA VAL A 7 -5.80 0.97 -7.25
C VAL A 7 -5.17 -0.37 -7.62
N GLN A 8 -5.89 -1.48 -7.49
CA GLN A 8 -5.40 -2.80 -7.88
C GLN A 8 -4.94 -2.84 -9.34
N ARG A 9 -5.75 -2.31 -10.28
CA ARG A 9 -5.37 -2.26 -11.70
C ARG A 9 -4.12 -1.42 -11.94
N LYS A 10 -3.98 -0.28 -11.26
CA LYS A 10 -2.81 0.60 -11.39
C LYS A 10 -1.54 -0.06 -10.85
N ILE A 11 -1.62 -0.69 -9.68
CA ILE A 11 -0.50 -1.43 -9.07
C ILE A 11 -0.12 -2.65 -9.94
N SER A 12 -1.10 -3.44 -10.40
CA SER A 12 -0.83 -4.58 -11.29
C SER A 12 -0.15 -4.14 -12.60
N ARG A 13 -0.60 -3.03 -13.18
CA ARG A 13 0.02 -2.46 -14.38
C ARG A 13 1.45 -1.97 -14.10
N TYR A 14 1.67 -1.33 -12.96
CA TYR A 14 3.02 -0.92 -12.55
C TYR A 14 3.98 -2.12 -12.49
N PHE A 15 3.61 -3.21 -11.82
CA PHE A 15 4.42 -4.43 -11.77
C PHE A 15 4.65 -5.06 -13.14
N PHE A 16 3.65 -5.03 -14.00
CA PHE A 16 3.80 -5.53 -15.37
C PHE A 16 4.85 -4.74 -16.17
N GLU A 17 4.84 -3.41 -16.09
CA GLU A 17 5.82 -2.57 -16.76
C GLU A 17 7.21 -2.66 -16.09
N GLN A 18 7.26 -2.76 -14.76
CA GLN A 18 8.51 -2.99 -14.02
C GLN A 18 9.16 -4.31 -14.44
N ARG A 19 8.38 -5.39 -14.56
CA ARG A 19 8.87 -6.68 -15.07
C ARG A 19 9.52 -6.56 -16.45
N LYS A 20 8.90 -5.83 -17.38
CA LYS A 20 9.46 -5.63 -18.72
C LYS A 20 10.81 -4.90 -18.68
N ARG A 21 10.92 -3.87 -17.83
CA ARG A 21 12.19 -3.15 -17.64
C ARG A 21 13.25 -4.06 -17.03
N GLN A 22 12.87 -4.84 -16.02
CA GLN A 22 13.80 -5.77 -15.34
C GLN A 22 14.32 -6.85 -16.28
N LEU A 23 13.46 -7.45 -17.12
CA LEU A 23 13.88 -8.47 -18.07
C LEU A 23 14.87 -7.91 -19.10
N ARG A 24 14.66 -6.71 -19.63
CA ARG A 24 15.61 -6.05 -20.53
C ARG A 24 16.95 -5.79 -19.83
N LYS A 25 16.92 -5.28 -18.61
CA LYS A 25 18.16 -5.01 -17.85
C LYS A 25 18.95 -6.28 -17.53
N LEU A 26 18.25 -7.39 -17.28
CA LEU A 26 18.89 -8.70 -17.13
C LEU A 26 19.61 -9.13 -18.43
N GLU A 27 18.97 -9.02 -19.58
CA GLU A 27 19.59 -9.33 -20.88
C GLU A 27 20.83 -8.49 -21.15
N GLU A 28 20.79 -7.18 -20.86
CA GLU A 28 21.90 -6.24 -21.02
C GLU A 28 23.06 -6.51 -20.05
N GLY A 29 22.77 -7.04 -18.86
CA GLY A 29 23.77 -7.33 -17.82
C GLY A 29 24.51 -8.66 -18.00
N LEU A 30 23.89 -9.62 -18.71
CA LEU A 30 24.46 -10.92 -18.98
C LEU A 30 25.63 -10.80 -19.98
N GLY A 31 26.82 -11.22 -19.59
CA GLY A 31 28.04 -11.15 -20.43
C GLY A 31 29.14 -10.23 -19.90
N LYS A 32 28.91 -9.53 -18.79
CA LYS A 32 29.96 -8.72 -18.13
C LYS A 32 30.73 -9.60 -17.13
N THR A 33 32.05 -9.63 -17.26
CA THR A 33 32.94 -10.41 -16.36
C THR A 33 33.16 -9.66 -15.05
N VAL A 34 32.40 -9.99 -14.01
CA VAL A 34 32.48 -9.43 -12.65
C VAL A 34 32.16 -10.51 -11.62
N THR A 35 32.42 -10.27 -10.33
CA THR A 35 31.96 -11.20 -9.29
C THR A 35 30.45 -11.39 -9.35
N ARG A 36 29.96 -12.54 -8.86
CA ARG A 36 28.54 -12.92 -8.95
C ARG A 36 27.62 -11.86 -8.33
N GLU A 37 27.94 -11.39 -7.12
CA GLU A 37 27.13 -10.39 -6.42
C GLU A 37 27.12 -9.06 -7.17
N LEU A 38 28.28 -8.62 -7.66
CA LEU A 38 28.36 -7.37 -8.44
C LEU A 38 27.63 -7.49 -9.78
N ALA A 39 27.66 -8.66 -10.41
CA ALA A 39 26.89 -8.93 -11.62
C ALA A 39 25.38 -8.79 -11.36
N VAL A 40 24.87 -9.38 -10.28
CA VAL A 40 23.44 -9.29 -9.91
C VAL A 40 23.03 -7.83 -9.70
N GLU A 41 23.80 -7.02 -8.96
CA GLU A 41 23.48 -5.60 -8.76
C GLU A 41 23.38 -4.81 -10.08
N THR A 42 24.23 -5.11 -11.06
CA THR A 42 24.16 -4.44 -12.37
C THR A 42 22.95 -4.87 -13.18
N MET A 43 22.37 -6.03 -12.90
CA MET A 43 21.17 -6.58 -13.54
C MET A 43 19.86 -6.10 -12.92
N LEU A 44 19.90 -5.57 -11.68
CA LEU A 44 18.70 -5.05 -11.01
C LEU A 44 18.41 -3.62 -11.45
N LEU A 45 17.11 -3.27 -11.49
CA LEU A 45 16.66 -1.90 -11.70
C LEU A 45 17.15 -0.98 -10.58
N ASP A 46 17.36 0.28 -10.90
CA ASP A 46 17.65 1.30 -9.89
C ASP A 46 16.43 1.47 -8.97
N LEU A 47 16.66 1.32 -7.65
CA LEU A 47 15.59 1.33 -6.67
C LEU A 47 14.96 2.73 -6.55
N GLU A 48 15.75 3.78 -6.61
CA GLU A 48 15.24 5.15 -6.47
C GLU A 48 14.38 5.55 -7.69
N GLU A 49 14.84 5.21 -8.90
CA GLU A 49 14.04 5.43 -10.12
C GLU A 49 12.69 4.70 -10.04
N GLU A 50 12.69 3.43 -9.62
CA GLU A 50 11.45 2.66 -9.46
C GLU A 50 10.56 3.22 -8.35
N ASN A 51 11.13 3.72 -7.26
CA ASN A 51 10.38 4.38 -6.19
C ASN A 51 9.70 5.67 -6.69
N ILE A 52 10.39 6.47 -7.50
CA ILE A 52 9.81 7.66 -8.13
C ILE A 52 8.63 7.27 -9.04
N LEU A 53 8.77 6.21 -9.84
CA LEU A 53 7.70 5.73 -10.71
C LEU A 53 6.49 5.21 -9.91
N LEU A 54 6.73 4.47 -8.83
CA LEU A 54 5.65 3.99 -7.96
C LEU A 54 4.91 5.14 -7.28
N LYS A 55 5.63 6.12 -6.73
CA LYS A 55 5.05 7.32 -6.11
C LYS A 55 4.17 8.09 -7.10
N LYS A 56 4.61 8.27 -8.35
CA LYS A 56 3.81 8.91 -9.41
C LYS A 56 2.50 8.17 -9.71
N VAL A 57 2.46 6.87 -9.53
CA VAL A 57 1.25 6.05 -9.73
C VAL A 57 0.31 6.18 -8.52
N VAL A 58 0.85 6.17 -7.31
CA VAL A 58 0.07 6.04 -6.07
C VAL A 58 -0.44 7.39 -5.56
N TRP A 59 0.32 8.47 -5.69
CA TRP A 59 -0.04 9.77 -5.15
C TRP A 59 -1.41 10.31 -5.62
N PRO A 60 -1.73 10.34 -6.93
CA PRO A 60 -3.04 10.78 -7.37
C PRO A 60 -4.19 9.95 -6.80
N LEU A 61 -3.93 8.65 -6.60
CA LEU A 61 -4.93 7.74 -6.01
C LEU A 61 -5.18 8.06 -4.53
N TYR A 62 -4.13 8.40 -3.76
CA TYR A 62 -4.29 8.82 -2.36
C TYR A 62 -5.15 10.09 -2.25
N LEU A 63 -4.94 11.07 -3.13
CA LEU A 63 -5.73 12.31 -3.14
C LEU A 63 -7.20 12.02 -3.48
N GLU A 64 -7.47 11.22 -4.51
CA GLU A 64 -8.83 10.84 -4.91
C GLU A 64 -9.54 10.08 -3.79
N ILE A 65 -8.91 9.04 -3.23
CA ILE A 65 -9.48 8.24 -2.15
C ILE A 65 -9.73 9.09 -0.91
N GLY A 66 -8.78 9.94 -0.53
CA GLY A 66 -8.89 10.79 0.66
C GLY A 66 -10.02 11.81 0.51
N GLN A 67 -10.13 12.47 -0.65
CA GLN A 67 -11.20 13.42 -0.92
C GLN A 67 -12.58 12.76 -0.82
N GLU A 68 -12.77 11.62 -1.49
CA GLU A 68 -14.01 10.88 -1.47
C GLU A 68 -14.38 10.35 -0.06
N ALA A 69 -13.39 9.84 0.68
CA ALA A 69 -13.63 9.32 2.03
C ALA A 69 -14.01 10.43 3.04
N GLY A 70 -13.38 11.60 2.93
CA GLY A 70 -13.73 12.75 3.76
C GLY A 70 -15.14 13.28 3.45
N LYS A 71 -15.45 13.47 2.16
CA LYS A 71 -16.81 13.87 1.71
C LYS A 71 -17.88 12.87 2.18
N SER A 72 -17.61 11.58 2.05
CA SER A 72 -18.52 10.52 2.53
C SER A 72 -18.79 10.62 4.03
N LEU A 73 -17.77 10.95 4.84
CA LEU A 73 -17.98 11.14 6.28
C LEU A 73 -18.90 12.35 6.57
N LEU A 74 -18.72 13.46 5.87
CA LEU A 74 -19.58 14.62 6.05
C LEU A 74 -21.06 14.29 5.76
N VAL A 75 -21.29 13.51 4.70
CA VAL A 75 -22.66 13.02 4.38
C VAL A 75 -23.20 12.15 5.53
N GLU A 76 -22.39 11.26 6.10
CA GLU A 76 -22.78 10.44 7.27
C GLU A 76 -23.19 11.30 8.48
N LEU A 77 -22.55 12.47 8.64
CA LEU A 77 -22.84 13.45 9.69
C LEU A 77 -23.97 14.43 9.34
N GLY A 78 -24.59 14.30 8.17
CA GLY A 78 -25.64 15.21 7.70
C GLY A 78 -25.13 16.60 7.29
N ALA A 79 -23.83 16.74 7.03
CA ALA A 79 -23.17 17.98 6.59
C ALA A 79 -22.99 18.02 5.07
N ASP A 80 -22.79 19.23 4.53
CA ASP A 80 -22.49 19.43 3.12
C ASP A 80 -21.10 18.85 2.77
N PRO A 81 -21.00 17.83 1.89
CA PRO A 81 -19.73 17.25 1.50
C PRO A 81 -18.79 18.25 0.80
N GLU A 82 -19.29 19.31 0.19
CA GLU A 82 -18.48 20.26 -0.56
C GLU A 82 -17.62 21.18 0.33
N ILE A 83 -17.88 21.22 1.64
CA ILE A 83 -17.02 21.94 2.60
C ILE A 83 -15.74 21.17 2.95
N PHE A 84 -15.63 19.87 2.58
CA PHE A 84 -14.41 19.10 2.82
C PHE A 84 -13.43 19.25 1.66
N THR A 85 -12.24 19.78 1.99
CA THR A 85 -11.11 19.87 1.06
C THR A 85 -9.89 19.19 1.69
N LEU A 86 -9.48 18.04 1.15
CA LEU A 86 -8.41 17.22 1.71
C LEU A 86 -7.09 17.99 1.90
N VAL A 87 -6.72 18.83 0.93
CA VAL A 87 -5.47 19.60 0.93
C VAL A 87 -5.36 20.60 2.08
N ASP A 88 -6.48 21.03 2.65
CA ASP A 88 -6.55 21.96 3.78
C ASP A 88 -6.54 21.23 5.14
N THR A 89 -6.33 19.92 5.14
CA THR A 89 -6.37 19.11 6.36
C THR A 89 -4.99 18.56 6.75
N PRO A 90 -4.78 18.20 8.04
CA PRO A 90 -3.58 17.49 8.47
C PRO A 90 -3.39 16.13 7.77
N ALA A 91 -4.42 15.59 7.12
CA ALA A 91 -4.32 14.32 6.40
C ALA A 91 -3.36 14.40 5.22
N ILE A 92 -3.18 15.57 4.59
CA ILE A 92 -2.26 15.70 3.46
C ILE A 92 -0.82 15.35 3.87
N ALA A 93 -0.34 15.89 4.99
CA ALA A 93 1.00 15.60 5.50
C ALA A 93 1.15 14.11 5.88
N ALA A 94 0.10 13.51 6.46
CA ALA A 94 0.10 12.09 6.80
C ALA A 94 0.08 11.19 5.54
N LEU A 95 -0.56 11.62 4.45
CA LEU A 95 -0.53 10.94 3.16
C LEU A 95 0.84 11.07 2.47
N GLU A 96 1.49 12.22 2.59
CA GLU A 96 2.87 12.42 2.11
C GLU A 96 3.85 11.51 2.85
N ASP A 97 3.74 11.43 4.17
CA ASP A 97 4.54 10.54 5.02
C ASP A 97 4.32 9.06 4.66
N LYS A 98 3.05 8.70 4.42
CA LYS A 98 2.69 7.37 3.91
C LYS A 98 3.29 7.09 2.52
N LEU A 99 3.32 8.08 1.64
CA LEU A 99 3.91 7.95 0.30
C LEU A 99 5.41 7.65 0.37
N ILE A 100 6.10 8.13 1.41
CA ILE A 100 7.50 7.77 1.65
C ILE A 100 7.63 6.26 1.98
N LYS A 101 6.67 5.71 2.71
CA LYS A 101 6.69 4.29 3.14
C LYS A 101 6.26 3.30 2.05
N VAL A 102 5.56 3.75 1.01
CA VAL A 102 5.10 2.88 -0.09
C VAL A 102 6.24 2.24 -0.87
N VAL A 103 7.43 2.81 -0.79
CA VAL A 103 8.66 2.28 -1.44
C VAL A 103 9.04 0.87 -0.95
N GLY A 104 8.65 0.47 0.26
CA GLY A 104 8.85 -0.88 0.77
C GLY A 104 8.28 -1.99 -0.14
N ILE A 105 7.34 -1.63 -1.03
CA ILE A 105 6.83 -2.53 -2.07
C ILE A 105 7.94 -2.90 -3.06
N ASN A 106 8.71 -1.90 -3.52
CA ASN A 106 9.83 -2.10 -4.44
C ASN A 106 11.03 -2.77 -3.76
N GLU A 107 11.31 -2.39 -2.53
CA GLU A 107 12.36 -3.01 -1.71
C GLU A 107 12.16 -4.52 -1.61
N THR A 108 10.95 -4.96 -1.25
CA THR A 108 10.60 -6.38 -1.17
C THR A 108 10.78 -7.10 -2.51
N VAL A 109 10.38 -6.49 -3.63
CA VAL A 109 10.55 -7.08 -4.97
C VAL A 109 12.04 -7.16 -5.32
N ARG A 110 12.81 -6.11 -5.03
CA ARG A 110 14.25 -6.06 -5.30
C ARG A 110 15.02 -7.12 -4.52
N GLU A 111 14.71 -7.30 -3.23
CA GLU A 111 15.33 -8.34 -2.39
C GLU A 111 15.05 -9.73 -2.96
N GLN A 112 13.80 -10.04 -3.28
CA GLN A 112 13.42 -11.31 -3.89
C GLN A 112 14.12 -11.56 -5.23
N LEU A 113 14.25 -10.52 -6.07
CA LEU A 113 14.99 -10.62 -7.32
C LEU A 113 16.48 -10.90 -7.08
N ARG A 114 17.11 -10.16 -6.14
CA ARG A 114 18.50 -10.36 -5.77
C ARG A 114 18.76 -11.82 -5.35
N ASP A 115 17.99 -12.30 -4.38
CA ASP A 115 18.19 -13.63 -3.80
C ASP A 115 18.00 -14.72 -4.86
N THR A 116 16.95 -14.64 -5.65
CA THR A 116 16.67 -15.66 -6.69
C THR A 116 17.70 -15.63 -7.82
N LEU A 117 18.24 -14.47 -8.19
CA LEU A 117 19.28 -14.36 -9.22
C LEU A 117 20.64 -14.87 -8.71
N ILE A 118 21.01 -14.57 -7.45
CA ILE A 118 22.21 -15.11 -6.82
C ILE A 118 22.15 -16.64 -6.80
N GLU A 119 21.01 -17.21 -6.43
CA GLU A 119 20.78 -18.64 -6.41
C GLU A 119 20.92 -19.24 -7.82
N GLY A 120 20.20 -18.72 -8.82
CA GLY A 120 20.23 -19.23 -10.19
C GLY A 120 21.61 -19.15 -10.83
N MET A 121 22.33 -18.04 -10.64
CA MET A 121 23.73 -17.94 -11.07
C MET A 121 24.65 -18.91 -10.31
N GLY A 122 24.32 -19.22 -9.04
CA GLY A 122 25.01 -20.25 -8.27
C GLY A 122 24.86 -21.66 -8.84
N GLN A 123 23.71 -21.92 -9.42
CA GLN A 123 23.36 -23.19 -10.08
C GLN A 123 23.81 -23.22 -11.55
N MET A 124 24.50 -22.18 -12.03
CA MET A 124 24.94 -22.03 -13.44
C MET A 124 23.77 -22.08 -14.44
N GLU A 125 22.61 -21.54 -14.05
CA GLU A 125 21.45 -21.46 -14.90
C GLU A 125 21.68 -20.63 -16.16
N THR A 126 20.99 -20.99 -17.23
CA THR A 126 20.99 -20.25 -18.49
C THR A 126 20.23 -18.92 -18.36
N THR A 127 20.45 -18.01 -19.30
CA THR A 127 19.69 -16.75 -19.40
C THR A 127 18.17 -16.99 -19.36
N ALA A 128 17.68 -18.01 -20.08
CA ALA A 128 16.27 -18.33 -20.13
C ALA A 128 15.71 -18.75 -18.74
N GLU A 129 16.46 -19.53 -17.99
CA GLU A 129 16.09 -19.96 -16.63
C GLU A 129 16.10 -18.77 -15.65
N LEU A 130 17.11 -17.89 -15.72
CA LEU A 130 17.16 -16.67 -14.92
C LEU A 130 16.00 -15.71 -15.26
N MET A 131 15.62 -15.59 -16.54
CA MET A 131 14.43 -14.81 -16.94
C MET A 131 13.15 -15.40 -16.38
N GLU A 132 13.05 -16.74 -16.30
CA GLU A 132 11.89 -17.39 -15.71
C GLU A 132 11.80 -17.12 -14.19
N ARG A 133 12.91 -17.14 -13.47
CA ARG A 133 12.97 -16.72 -12.05
C ARG A 133 12.44 -15.29 -11.86
N VAL A 134 12.89 -14.35 -12.70
CA VAL A 134 12.39 -12.97 -12.67
C VAL A 134 10.88 -12.91 -12.89
N LYS A 135 10.34 -13.66 -13.87
CA LYS A 135 8.89 -13.71 -14.09
C LYS A 135 8.12 -14.24 -12.89
N GLN A 136 8.64 -15.27 -12.19
CA GLN A 136 8.02 -15.82 -10.99
C GLN A 136 7.92 -14.80 -9.86
N VAL A 137 9.00 -14.03 -9.60
CA VAL A 137 8.96 -12.93 -8.60
C VAL A 137 7.87 -11.93 -8.93
N TYR A 138 7.75 -11.50 -10.19
CA TYR A 138 6.71 -10.55 -10.58
C TYR A 138 5.30 -11.14 -10.61
N ASN A 139 5.13 -12.41 -10.91
CA ASN A 139 3.84 -13.08 -10.78
C ASN A 139 3.39 -13.11 -9.32
N PHE A 140 4.30 -13.36 -8.39
CA PHE A 140 4.01 -13.27 -6.95
C PHE A 140 3.70 -11.83 -6.53
N ALA A 141 4.47 -10.83 -6.98
CA ALA A 141 4.18 -9.43 -6.71
C ALA A 141 2.79 -9.02 -7.24
N GLN A 142 2.41 -9.47 -8.44
CA GLN A 142 1.09 -9.23 -9.01
C GLN A 142 -0.04 -9.91 -8.23
N SER A 143 0.16 -11.12 -7.72
CA SER A 143 -0.86 -11.81 -6.90
C SER A 143 -1.16 -11.03 -5.60
N ARG A 144 -0.19 -10.29 -5.08
CA ARG A 144 -0.35 -9.41 -3.90
C ARG A 144 -1.04 -8.08 -4.21
N SER A 145 -1.27 -7.75 -5.48
CA SER A 145 -1.79 -6.43 -5.88
C SER A 145 -3.13 -6.08 -5.24
N LEU A 146 -4.00 -7.06 -4.97
CA LEU A 146 -5.26 -6.84 -4.27
C LEU A 146 -5.04 -6.49 -2.80
N THR A 147 -4.14 -7.19 -2.11
CA THR A 147 -3.79 -6.92 -0.71
C THR A 147 -3.16 -5.53 -0.58
N ILE A 148 -2.23 -5.19 -1.48
CA ILE A 148 -1.61 -3.86 -1.54
C ILE A 148 -2.70 -2.81 -1.77
N ALA A 149 -3.53 -2.98 -2.81
CA ALA A 149 -4.59 -2.03 -3.14
C ALA A 149 -5.56 -1.80 -1.97
N ARG A 150 -5.99 -2.86 -1.30
CA ARG A 150 -6.89 -2.77 -0.14
C ARG A 150 -6.23 -2.05 1.02
N THR A 151 -4.97 -2.38 1.33
CA THR A 151 -4.21 -1.73 2.40
C THR A 151 -4.04 -0.24 2.12
N GLU A 152 -3.58 0.11 0.91
CA GLU A 152 -3.34 1.48 0.49
C GLU A 152 -4.64 2.32 0.48
N THR A 153 -5.73 1.75 -0.06
CA THR A 153 -7.05 2.40 -0.06
C THR A 153 -7.58 2.61 1.36
N GLY A 154 -7.51 1.57 2.20
CA GLY A 154 -8.00 1.63 3.58
C GLY A 154 -7.26 2.67 4.41
N GLN A 155 -5.93 2.73 4.29
CA GLN A 155 -5.11 3.68 5.02
C GLN A 155 -5.34 5.13 4.55
N ALA A 156 -5.41 5.38 3.25
CA ALA A 156 -5.69 6.72 2.74
C ALA A 156 -7.09 7.21 3.14
N ALA A 157 -8.10 6.34 3.05
CA ALA A 157 -9.44 6.64 3.49
C ALA A 157 -9.52 6.88 5.01
N GLY A 158 -8.85 6.05 5.82
CA GLY A 158 -8.81 6.17 7.29
C GLY A 158 -8.23 7.51 7.74
N LEU A 159 -7.10 7.93 7.15
CA LEU A 159 -6.49 9.24 7.43
C LEU A 159 -7.42 10.40 7.10
N ALA A 160 -8.07 10.37 5.94
CA ALA A 160 -8.97 11.44 5.52
C ALA A 160 -10.26 11.48 6.36
N ARG A 161 -10.82 10.33 6.74
CA ARG A 161 -11.97 10.25 7.65
C ARG A 161 -11.63 10.78 9.03
N ASP A 162 -10.45 10.45 9.58
CA ASP A 162 -10.02 11.02 10.87
C ASP A 162 -9.87 12.55 10.78
N ALA A 163 -9.30 13.08 9.71
CA ALA A 163 -9.19 14.53 9.49
C ALA A 163 -10.57 15.18 9.38
N ALA A 164 -11.49 14.58 8.62
CA ALA A 164 -12.87 15.07 8.50
C ALA A 164 -13.62 15.04 9.84
N MET A 165 -13.45 13.99 10.66
CA MET A 165 -13.94 13.97 12.04
C MET A 165 -13.39 15.13 12.86
N GLY A 166 -12.10 15.45 12.71
CA GLY A 166 -11.49 16.61 13.37
C GLY A 166 -12.11 17.93 12.94
N GLN A 167 -12.31 18.13 11.64
CA GLN A 167 -12.96 19.33 11.10
C GLN A 167 -14.39 19.49 11.64
N MET A 168 -15.13 18.40 11.78
CA MET A 168 -16.49 18.37 12.30
C MET A 168 -16.57 18.30 13.83
N GLN A 169 -15.43 18.45 14.53
CA GLN A 169 -15.34 18.39 15.99
C GLN A 169 -15.91 17.11 16.63
N VAL A 170 -15.86 16.01 15.91
CA VAL A 170 -16.23 14.69 16.44
C VAL A 170 -15.24 14.28 17.53
N VAL A 171 -15.75 14.04 18.74
CA VAL A 171 -14.93 13.73 19.93
C VAL A 171 -14.65 12.23 20.05
N LYS A 172 -15.61 11.40 19.63
CA LYS A 172 -15.54 9.93 19.77
C LYS A 172 -15.86 9.24 18.47
N HIS A 173 -15.26 8.08 18.28
CA HIS A 173 -15.59 7.21 17.16
C HIS A 173 -15.61 5.74 17.57
N ARG A 174 -16.29 4.95 16.78
CA ARG A 174 -16.52 3.53 16.99
C ARG A 174 -15.78 2.71 15.93
N TRP A 175 -15.18 1.59 16.34
CA TRP A 175 -14.68 0.58 15.41
C TRP A 175 -15.84 -0.21 14.81
N VAL A 176 -15.92 -0.27 13.48
CA VAL A 176 -16.94 -1.04 12.75
C VAL A 176 -16.23 -2.01 11.81
N THR A 177 -16.51 -3.29 11.99
CA THR A 177 -15.95 -4.35 11.14
C THR A 177 -16.78 -4.54 9.86
N ALA A 178 -16.18 -5.23 8.85
CA ALA A 178 -16.90 -5.61 7.63
C ALA A 178 -18.02 -6.65 7.86
N GLY A 179 -18.05 -7.31 9.03
CA GLY A 179 -19.10 -8.25 9.43
C GLY A 179 -19.10 -9.59 8.71
N ASP A 180 -18.00 -9.97 8.05
CA ASP A 180 -17.86 -11.24 7.33
C ASP A 180 -16.79 -12.16 7.97
N GLU A 181 -16.68 -13.38 7.45
CA GLU A 181 -15.76 -14.44 7.93
C GLU A 181 -14.26 -14.12 7.75
N HIS A 182 -13.94 -13.06 6.99
CA HIS A 182 -12.56 -12.63 6.79
C HIS A 182 -12.10 -11.57 7.80
N VAL A 183 -12.95 -11.17 8.74
CA VAL A 183 -12.59 -10.26 9.83
C VAL A 183 -11.73 -11.01 10.84
N ARG A 184 -10.55 -10.45 11.18
CA ARG A 184 -9.65 -11.02 12.19
C ARG A 184 -10.34 -11.12 13.55
N VAL A 185 -9.97 -12.12 14.35
CA VAL A 185 -10.49 -12.26 15.72
C VAL A 185 -10.23 -11.00 16.54
N SER A 186 -9.02 -10.44 16.50
CA SER A 186 -8.69 -9.16 17.16
C SER A 186 -9.61 -8.01 16.76
N HIS A 187 -10.05 -7.95 15.51
CA HIS A 187 -10.98 -6.92 15.04
C HIS A 187 -12.43 -7.22 15.39
N GLN A 188 -12.82 -8.50 15.47
CA GLN A 188 -14.17 -8.88 15.95
C GLN A 188 -14.40 -8.40 17.39
N GLU A 189 -13.39 -8.53 18.25
CA GLU A 189 -13.41 -8.05 19.64
C GLU A 189 -13.52 -6.52 19.74
N LEU A 190 -13.02 -5.80 18.76
CA LEU A 190 -13.11 -4.33 18.70
C LEU A 190 -14.44 -3.83 18.13
N ASN A 191 -15.25 -4.69 17.51
CA ASN A 191 -16.48 -4.26 16.85
C ASN A 191 -17.45 -3.60 17.84
N GLY A 192 -17.83 -2.37 17.57
CA GLY A 192 -18.67 -1.55 18.43
C GLY A 192 -17.91 -0.82 19.55
N MET A 193 -16.62 -1.10 19.77
CA MET A 193 -15.83 -0.40 20.78
C MET A 193 -15.68 1.07 20.41
N VAL A 194 -15.76 1.94 21.42
CA VAL A 194 -15.70 3.40 21.28
C VAL A 194 -14.47 3.93 22.02
N VAL A 195 -13.73 4.80 21.35
CA VAL A 195 -12.63 5.56 21.96
C VAL A 195 -12.78 7.05 21.63
N GLU A 196 -12.11 7.91 22.41
CA GLU A 196 -11.94 9.31 22.04
C GLU A 196 -10.99 9.41 20.84
N ARG A 197 -11.25 10.37 19.95
CA ARG A 197 -10.40 10.60 18.77
C ARG A 197 -8.96 10.89 19.19
N GLY A 198 -8.01 10.20 18.58
CA GLY A 198 -6.59 10.26 18.92
C GLY A 198 -6.13 9.22 19.96
N GLN A 199 -7.04 8.59 20.70
CA GLN A 199 -6.71 7.48 21.59
C GLN A 199 -6.53 6.18 20.79
N LEU A 200 -5.74 5.26 21.34
CA LEU A 200 -5.50 3.95 20.74
C LEU A 200 -6.59 2.95 21.15
N PHE A 201 -7.04 2.16 20.19
CA PHE A 201 -7.73 0.90 20.47
C PHE A 201 -6.74 -0.14 21.07
N PRO A 202 -7.22 -1.20 21.73
CA PRO A 202 -6.38 -2.25 22.31
C PRO A 202 -5.38 -2.90 21.33
N ASN A 203 -5.65 -2.89 20.03
CA ASN A 203 -4.76 -3.39 18.99
C ASN A 203 -3.66 -2.40 18.56
N GLY A 204 -3.54 -1.25 19.22
CA GLY A 204 -2.51 -0.24 18.93
C GLY A 204 -2.81 0.70 17.76
N CYS A 205 -4.01 0.67 17.20
CA CYS A 205 -4.43 1.59 16.13
C CYS A 205 -5.29 2.73 16.70
N ARG A 206 -5.14 3.94 16.19
CA ARG A 206 -6.03 5.09 16.50
C ARG A 206 -7.40 4.95 15.81
N PHE A 207 -7.43 4.33 14.65
CA PHE A 207 -8.60 4.04 13.84
C PHE A 207 -8.32 2.82 12.95
N PRO A 208 -9.34 2.18 12.36
CA PRO A 208 -9.13 1.09 11.40
C PRO A 208 -8.26 1.50 10.24
N CYS A 209 -7.33 0.64 9.83
CA CYS A 209 -6.33 0.91 8.78
C CYS A 209 -5.34 2.04 9.13
N ASP A 210 -5.11 2.37 10.39
CA ASP A 210 -4.13 3.38 10.80
C ASP A 210 -2.72 3.02 10.30
N PRO A 211 -2.07 3.83 9.44
CA PRO A 211 -0.72 3.53 8.95
C PRO A 211 0.36 3.57 10.05
N GLY A 212 0.04 4.09 11.23
CA GLY A 212 0.87 4.05 12.44
C GLY A 212 0.69 2.79 13.28
N GLY A 213 -0.32 1.97 13.00
CA GLY A 213 -0.60 0.75 13.73
C GLY A 213 0.29 -0.43 13.33
N PRO A 214 0.25 -1.54 14.11
CA PRO A 214 1.01 -2.75 13.81
C PRO A 214 0.62 -3.35 12.45
N ALA A 215 1.60 -3.82 11.66
CA ALA A 215 1.38 -4.37 10.32
C ALA A 215 0.34 -5.51 10.30
N GLY A 216 0.35 -6.38 11.31
CA GLY A 216 -0.63 -7.46 11.46
C GLY A 216 -2.08 -6.98 11.61
N GLU A 217 -2.29 -5.76 12.09
CA GLU A 217 -3.62 -5.18 12.30
C GLU A 217 -4.08 -4.34 11.09
N VAL A 218 -3.16 -3.74 10.34
CA VAL A 218 -3.52 -2.78 9.30
C VAL A 218 -3.52 -3.35 7.88
N ILE A 219 -2.63 -4.33 7.57
CA ILE A 219 -2.56 -4.94 6.24
C ILE A 219 -3.87 -5.68 5.93
N ASN A 220 -4.47 -5.41 4.76
CA ASN A 220 -5.70 -6.06 4.29
C ASN A 220 -6.93 -5.84 5.21
N CYS A 221 -6.90 -4.82 6.07
CA CYS A 221 -8.03 -4.44 6.92
C CYS A 221 -9.17 -3.84 6.08
N ARG A 222 -10.45 -4.15 6.48
CA ARG A 222 -11.66 -3.66 5.83
C ARG A 222 -12.63 -2.99 6.80
N CYS A 223 -12.15 -2.76 8.04
CA CYS A 223 -12.90 -2.05 9.05
C CYS A 223 -12.91 -0.54 8.79
N VAL A 224 -13.88 0.16 9.36
CA VAL A 224 -14.01 1.63 9.26
C VAL A 224 -14.26 2.25 10.63
N ALA A 225 -13.90 3.52 10.79
CA ALA A 225 -14.30 4.31 11.94
C ALA A 225 -15.65 4.99 11.66
N ALA A 226 -16.62 4.80 12.54
CA ALA A 226 -17.91 5.51 12.51
C ALA A 226 -17.89 6.64 13.57
N PRO A 227 -18.28 7.88 13.21
CA PRO A 227 -18.39 9.01 14.14
C PRO A 227 -19.49 8.79 15.18
N LEU A 228 -19.35 9.45 16.36
CA LEU A 228 -20.35 9.49 17.43
C LEU A 228 -20.50 10.90 17.97
#